data_b6a02240159eda16b4b98068e19355f7
#
_entry.id   b6a02240159eda16b4b98068e19355f7
#
_cell.length_a   1.000
_cell.length_b   1.000
_cell.length_c   1.000
_cell.angle_alpha   90.00
_cell.angle_beta   90.00
_cell.angle_gamma   90.00
#
_symmetry.space_group_name_H-M   'P 1'
#
loop_
_entity.id
_entity.type
_entity.pdbx_description
1 polymer ?
#
loop_
_entity_poly.entity_id
_entity_poly.type
_entity_poly.pdbx_seq_one_letter_code
_entity_poly.pdbx_strand_id
1 'polypeptide(L)'
;QGVSPCLAVILVGENPASQVYVRGKINDCAQCGIESRSINLPADTTQDALLAEVKKLAEDPAVHGILVQLPLPAQIDEKAVIDAIPPEKDVDGFSPINVGRMQIGEPCYLPCTPAGCIRMIESTGTEIAGKNAVVIGRSNIVGKPAALLLLAKNATVTICHSKSKNLKE
;
A
#
# COMPACT_ATOMS: atom_id res chain seq x y z
N GLN A 1 -10.08 -23.47 -5.36
CA GLN A 1 -10.67 -23.65 -4.01
C GLN A 1 -12.12 -23.13 -3.91
N GLY A 2 -12.72 -22.57 -4.98
CA GLY A 2 -14.12 -22.15 -5.04
C GLY A 2 -14.44 -20.84 -4.27
N VAL A 3 -13.44 -20.12 -3.80
CA VAL A 3 -13.61 -18.79 -3.14
C VAL A 3 -13.21 -17.69 -4.13
N SER A 4 -14.10 -16.72 -4.37
CA SER A 4 -13.77 -15.50 -5.08
C SER A 4 -13.19 -14.49 -4.06
N PRO A 5 -11.95 -14.01 -4.21
CA PRO A 5 -11.42 -12.97 -3.34
C PRO A 5 -12.26 -11.69 -3.44
N CYS A 6 -12.41 -10.95 -2.34
CA CYS A 6 -13.12 -9.69 -2.31
C CYS A 6 -12.23 -8.59 -1.73
N LEU A 7 -12.06 -7.51 -2.49
CA LEU A 7 -11.35 -6.29 -2.10
C LEU A 7 -12.35 -5.17 -1.82
N ALA A 8 -12.37 -4.66 -0.60
CA ALA A 8 -13.10 -3.46 -0.25
C ALA A 8 -12.20 -2.23 -0.44
N VAL A 9 -12.66 -1.27 -1.23
CA VAL A 9 -11.94 -0.01 -1.50
C VAL A 9 -12.76 1.15 -0.98
N ILE A 10 -12.22 1.89 -0.02
CA ILE A 10 -12.83 3.10 0.53
C ILE A 10 -12.20 4.33 -0.10
N LEU A 11 -13.02 5.23 -0.60
CA LEU A 11 -12.65 6.55 -1.08
C LEU A 11 -13.39 7.61 -0.26
N VAL A 12 -12.66 8.56 0.32
CA VAL A 12 -13.25 9.68 1.06
C VAL A 12 -13.04 10.96 0.27
N GLY A 13 -14.15 11.63 -0.07
CA GLY A 13 -14.13 12.84 -0.90
C GLY A 13 -14.03 12.57 -2.39
N GLU A 14 -13.78 13.66 -3.15
CA GLU A 14 -13.89 13.68 -4.61
C GLU A 14 -12.56 14.06 -5.30
N ASN A 15 -11.42 13.70 -4.70
CA ASN A 15 -10.13 13.97 -5.32
C ASN A 15 -10.05 13.28 -6.71
N PRO A 16 -9.86 14.03 -7.82
CA PRO A 16 -9.92 13.46 -9.17
C PRO A 16 -8.84 12.38 -9.41
N ALA A 17 -7.64 12.55 -8.87
CA ALA A 17 -6.58 11.56 -9.01
C ALA A 17 -6.93 10.27 -8.28
N SER A 18 -7.46 10.38 -7.06
CA SER A 18 -7.91 9.21 -6.28
C SER A 18 -9.03 8.45 -6.98
N GLN A 19 -9.99 9.17 -7.60
CA GLN A 19 -11.08 8.55 -8.38
C GLN A 19 -10.54 7.75 -9.58
N VAL A 20 -9.53 8.25 -10.28
CA VAL A 20 -8.88 7.54 -11.39
C VAL A 20 -8.22 6.25 -10.89
N TYR A 21 -7.47 6.32 -9.79
CA TYR A 21 -6.83 5.13 -9.21
C TYR A 21 -7.84 4.09 -8.73
N VAL A 22 -8.91 4.51 -8.06
CA VAL A 22 -9.96 3.59 -7.59
C VAL A 22 -10.67 2.92 -8.77
N ARG A 23 -10.99 3.68 -9.83
CA ARG A 23 -11.58 3.12 -11.05
C ARG A 23 -10.67 2.11 -11.73
N GLY A 24 -9.37 2.38 -11.81
CA GLY A 24 -8.36 1.44 -12.31
C GLY A 24 -8.37 0.14 -11.50
N LYS A 25 -8.30 0.23 -10.17
CA LYS A 25 -8.34 -0.93 -9.28
C LYS A 25 -9.58 -1.79 -9.45
N ILE A 26 -10.77 -1.17 -9.57
CA ILE A 26 -12.03 -1.90 -9.82
C ILE A 26 -11.96 -2.69 -11.14
N ASN A 27 -11.47 -2.04 -12.20
CA ASN A 27 -11.33 -2.69 -13.51
C ASN A 27 -10.32 -3.85 -13.47
N ASP A 28 -9.19 -3.67 -12.80
CA ASP A 28 -8.15 -4.68 -12.67
C ASP A 28 -8.65 -5.86 -11.82
N CYS A 29 -9.38 -5.59 -10.74
CA CYS A 29 -10.04 -6.63 -9.94
C CYS A 29 -10.98 -7.48 -10.81
N ALA A 30 -11.81 -6.85 -11.63
CA ALA A 30 -12.73 -7.56 -12.52
C ALA A 30 -11.99 -8.46 -13.53
N GLN A 31 -10.87 -7.99 -14.09
CA GLN A 31 -10.04 -8.79 -15.00
C GLN A 31 -9.37 -9.98 -14.29
N CYS A 32 -9.05 -9.84 -13.01
CA CYS A 32 -8.43 -10.89 -12.21
C CYS A 32 -9.43 -11.84 -11.52
N GLY A 33 -10.74 -11.65 -11.71
CA GLY A 33 -11.78 -12.45 -11.05
C GLY A 33 -11.88 -12.14 -9.54
N ILE A 34 -11.50 -10.94 -9.13
CA ILE A 34 -11.61 -10.44 -7.75
C ILE A 34 -12.88 -9.59 -7.65
N GLU A 35 -13.74 -9.90 -6.68
CA GLU A 35 -14.88 -9.04 -6.34
C GLU A 35 -14.36 -7.71 -5.78
N SER A 36 -14.93 -6.59 -6.24
CA SER A 36 -14.56 -5.26 -5.73
C SER A 36 -15.78 -4.59 -5.10
N ARG A 37 -15.68 -4.21 -3.83
CA ARG A 37 -16.68 -3.41 -3.11
C ARG A 37 -16.16 -1.99 -2.97
N SER A 38 -16.73 -1.06 -3.73
CA SER A 38 -16.36 0.37 -3.65
C SER A 38 -17.28 1.09 -2.67
N ILE A 39 -16.70 1.72 -1.66
CA ILE A 39 -17.36 2.54 -0.66
C ILE A 39 -16.91 3.99 -0.85
N ASN A 40 -17.82 4.84 -1.31
CA ASN A 40 -17.55 6.26 -1.51
C ASN A 40 -18.18 7.04 -0.35
N LEU A 41 -17.35 7.73 0.41
CA LEU A 41 -17.77 8.54 1.56
C LEU A 41 -17.61 10.03 1.24
N PRO A 42 -18.49 10.89 1.75
CA PRO A 42 -18.39 12.33 1.56
C PRO A 42 -17.10 12.93 2.11
N ALA A 43 -16.69 14.09 1.58
CA ALA A 43 -15.45 14.75 1.99
C ALA A 43 -15.46 15.22 3.46
N ASP A 44 -16.64 15.46 4.03
CA ASP A 44 -16.86 15.86 5.42
C ASP A 44 -17.03 14.67 6.38
N THR A 45 -16.78 13.45 5.90
CA THR A 45 -16.79 12.23 6.74
C THR A 45 -15.89 12.42 7.97
N THR A 46 -16.43 12.09 9.14
CA THR A 46 -15.68 12.17 10.39
C THR A 46 -14.73 10.99 10.57
N GLN A 47 -13.71 11.15 11.41
CA GLN A 47 -12.81 10.07 11.81
C GLN A 47 -13.57 8.84 12.30
N ASP A 48 -14.53 9.03 13.22
CA ASP A 48 -15.28 7.93 13.82
C ASP A 48 -16.16 7.20 12.80
N ALA A 49 -16.76 7.93 11.87
CA ALA A 49 -17.56 7.32 10.80
C ALA A 49 -16.71 6.44 9.87
N LEU A 50 -15.52 6.91 9.49
CA LEU A 50 -14.60 6.11 8.69
C LEU A 50 -14.09 4.88 9.44
N LEU A 51 -13.71 5.04 10.71
CA LEU A 51 -13.26 3.91 11.54
C LEU A 51 -14.35 2.87 11.75
N ALA A 52 -15.60 3.30 11.89
CA ALA A 52 -16.75 2.38 11.99
C ALA A 52 -16.93 1.56 10.70
N GLU A 53 -16.77 2.18 9.52
CA GLU A 53 -16.84 1.46 8.24
C GLU A 53 -15.65 0.50 8.06
N VAL A 54 -14.44 0.92 8.41
CA VAL A 54 -13.26 0.03 8.39
C VAL A 54 -13.48 -1.17 9.31
N LYS A 55 -13.97 -0.96 10.52
CA LYS A 55 -14.28 -2.03 11.48
C LYS A 55 -15.31 -3.02 10.92
N LYS A 56 -16.39 -2.53 10.33
CA LYS A 56 -17.42 -3.37 9.71
C LYS A 56 -16.84 -4.26 8.61
N LEU A 57 -15.95 -3.72 7.76
CA LEU A 57 -15.27 -4.49 6.72
C LEU A 57 -14.25 -5.47 7.31
N ALA A 58 -13.57 -5.09 8.38
CA ALA A 58 -12.63 -5.95 9.08
C ALA A 58 -13.29 -7.20 9.68
N GLU A 59 -14.52 -7.04 10.18
CA GLU A 59 -15.34 -8.11 10.78
C GLU A 59 -16.08 -8.95 9.72
N ASP A 60 -16.23 -8.48 8.47
CA ASP A 60 -16.91 -9.21 7.40
C ASP A 60 -16.02 -10.35 6.86
N PRO A 61 -16.41 -11.63 7.04
CA PRO A 61 -15.63 -12.77 6.53
C PRO A 61 -15.61 -12.87 4.99
N ALA A 62 -16.52 -12.17 4.31
CA ALA A 62 -16.55 -12.12 2.84
C ALA A 62 -15.59 -11.07 2.27
N VAL A 63 -15.01 -10.19 3.11
CA VAL A 63 -13.98 -9.22 2.71
C VAL A 63 -12.61 -9.78 3.03
N HIS A 64 -11.78 -9.96 2.01
CA HIS A 64 -10.44 -10.54 2.12
C HIS A 64 -9.33 -9.49 2.14
N GLY A 65 -9.59 -8.31 1.61
CA GLY A 65 -8.67 -7.18 1.63
C GLY A 65 -9.40 -5.86 1.80
N ILE A 66 -8.78 -4.92 2.50
CA ILE A 66 -9.28 -3.56 2.71
C ILE A 66 -8.23 -2.58 2.22
N LEU A 67 -8.66 -1.60 1.43
CA LEU A 67 -7.84 -0.51 0.93
C LEU A 67 -8.56 0.80 1.20
N VAL A 68 -7.92 1.70 1.92
CA VAL A 68 -8.39 3.08 2.09
C VAL A 68 -7.53 3.98 1.22
N GLN A 69 -8.13 4.57 0.19
CA GLN A 69 -7.39 5.37 -0.79
C GLN A 69 -6.85 6.66 -0.17
N LEU A 70 -5.54 6.80 -0.15
CA LEU A 70 -4.84 8.03 0.26
C LEU A 70 -4.73 9.02 -0.92
N PRO A 71 -4.61 10.33 -0.65
CA PRO A 71 -4.66 10.96 0.67
C PRO A 71 -6.08 11.09 1.22
N LEU A 72 -6.19 11.16 2.55
CA LEU A 72 -7.45 11.41 3.25
C LEU A 72 -7.67 12.91 3.50
N PRO A 73 -8.92 13.37 3.71
CA PRO A 73 -9.22 14.73 4.15
C PRO A 73 -8.52 15.09 5.46
N ALA A 74 -8.16 16.37 5.65
CA ALA A 74 -7.33 16.85 6.74
C ALA A 74 -7.88 16.61 8.16
N GLN A 75 -9.20 16.40 8.30
CA GLN A 75 -9.85 16.07 9.58
C GLN A 75 -9.66 14.60 9.99
N ILE A 76 -9.07 13.76 9.14
CA ILE A 76 -8.88 12.34 9.38
C ILE A 76 -7.41 12.05 9.66
N ASP A 77 -7.12 11.36 10.74
CA ASP A 77 -5.80 10.83 11.05
C ASP A 77 -5.56 9.53 10.24
N GLU A 78 -4.75 9.64 9.18
CA GLU A 78 -4.38 8.51 8.31
C GLU A 78 -3.77 7.35 9.11
N LYS A 79 -2.98 7.67 10.15
CA LYS A 79 -2.35 6.64 10.97
C LYS A 79 -3.38 5.83 11.73
N ALA A 80 -4.36 6.47 12.34
CA ALA A 80 -5.43 5.78 13.06
C ALA A 80 -6.23 4.87 12.12
N VAL A 81 -6.43 5.27 10.87
CA VAL A 81 -7.13 4.45 9.86
C VAL A 81 -6.30 3.24 9.47
N ILE A 82 -5.00 3.41 9.20
CA ILE A 82 -4.08 2.29 8.88
C ILE A 82 -4.02 1.29 10.04
N ASP A 83 -3.91 1.78 11.28
CA ASP A 83 -3.83 0.94 12.48
C ASP A 83 -5.14 0.16 12.74
N ALA A 84 -6.27 0.64 12.23
CA ALA A 84 -7.58 -0.03 12.37
C ALA A 84 -7.78 -1.20 11.39
N ILE A 85 -6.98 -1.30 10.32
CA ILE A 85 -7.07 -2.39 9.35
C ILE A 85 -6.31 -3.60 9.90
N PRO A 86 -6.95 -4.78 10.03
CA PRO A 86 -6.26 -5.99 10.44
C PRO A 86 -5.10 -6.32 9.48
N PRO A 87 -3.92 -6.72 9.97
CA PRO A 87 -2.74 -7.00 9.13
C PRO A 87 -2.99 -8.02 8.03
N GLU A 88 -3.89 -8.97 8.27
CA GLU A 88 -4.29 -10.01 7.31
C GLU A 88 -5.24 -9.50 6.20
N LYS A 89 -5.78 -8.28 6.34
CA LYS A 89 -6.60 -7.60 5.33
C LYS A 89 -5.97 -6.31 4.80
N ASP A 90 -4.81 -5.92 5.33
CA ASP A 90 -4.04 -4.74 4.92
C ASP A 90 -3.29 -5.02 3.62
N VAL A 91 -3.98 -4.94 2.49
CA VAL A 91 -3.41 -5.27 1.18
C VAL A 91 -2.39 -4.26 0.67
N ASP A 92 -2.34 -3.06 1.24
CA ASP A 92 -1.31 -2.06 0.95
C ASP A 92 -0.01 -2.29 1.76
N GLY A 93 -0.05 -3.15 2.80
CA GLY A 93 1.11 -3.47 3.63
C GLY A 93 1.64 -2.29 4.45
N PHE A 94 0.76 -1.37 4.86
CA PHE A 94 1.14 -0.15 5.58
C PHE A 94 1.08 -0.30 7.09
N SER A 95 0.40 -1.33 7.61
CA SER A 95 0.31 -1.57 9.05
C SER A 95 1.70 -1.79 9.66
N PRO A 96 1.95 -1.32 10.89
CA PRO A 96 3.22 -1.55 11.57
C PRO A 96 3.62 -3.02 11.65
N ILE A 97 2.65 -3.93 11.70
CA ILE A 97 2.89 -5.38 11.73
C ILE A 97 3.42 -5.87 10.38
N ASN A 98 2.79 -5.51 9.27
CA ASN A 98 3.27 -5.88 7.93
C ASN A 98 4.63 -5.24 7.62
N VAL A 99 4.82 -3.97 8.01
CA VAL A 99 6.11 -3.28 7.87
C VAL A 99 7.21 -3.99 8.68
N GLY A 100 6.92 -4.40 9.93
CA GLY A 100 7.86 -5.15 10.77
C GLY A 100 8.20 -6.51 10.16
N ARG A 101 7.21 -7.27 9.71
CA ARG A 101 7.41 -8.56 9.03
C ARG A 101 8.24 -8.41 7.75
N MET A 102 7.96 -7.42 6.92
CA MET A 102 8.76 -7.12 5.73
C MET A 102 10.22 -6.83 6.09
N GLN A 103 10.47 -6.08 7.16
CA GLN A 103 11.82 -5.73 7.63
C GLN A 103 12.64 -6.97 8.01
N ILE A 104 12.01 -7.99 8.60
CA ILE A 104 12.68 -9.21 9.09
C ILE A 104 12.54 -10.40 8.13
N GLY A 105 11.90 -10.19 6.97
CA GLY A 105 11.76 -11.22 5.93
C GLY A 105 10.68 -12.27 6.21
N GLU A 106 9.71 -11.96 7.08
CA GLU A 106 8.55 -12.82 7.33
C GLU A 106 7.44 -12.62 6.27
N PRO A 107 6.58 -13.62 6.04
CA PRO A 107 5.44 -13.49 5.15
C PRO A 107 4.50 -12.35 5.56
N CYS A 108 4.25 -11.41 4.64
CA CYS A 108 3.38 -10.26 4.86
C CYS A 108 2.85 -9.72 3.53
N TYR A 109 1.88 -8.82 3.59
CA TYR A 109 1.56 -7.97 2.45
C TYR A 109 2.65 -6.92 2.25
N LEU A 110 3.05 -6.73 0.99
CA LEU A 110 4.06 -5.75 0.60
C LEU A 110 3.39 -4.54 -0.04
N PRO A 111 3.88 -3.31 0.21
CA PRO A 111 3.40 -2.14 -0.49
C PRO A 111 3.47 -2.33 -2.01
N CYS A 112 2.34 -2.17 -2.69
CA CYS A 112 2.19 -2.54 -4.10
C CYS A 112 3.13 -1.78 -5.03
N THR A 113 3.32 -0.46 -4.83
CA THR A 113 4.21 0.34 -5.68
C THR A 113 5.68 -0.11 -5.57
N PRO A 114 6.29 -0.23 -4.38
CA PRO A 114 7.63 -0.78 -4.25
C PRO A 114 7.77 -2.20 -4.81
N ALA A 115 6.83 -3.08 -4.50
CA ALA A 115 6.84 -4.45 -5.01
C ALA A 115 6.76 -4.50 -6.54
N GLY A 116 5.91 -3.64 -7.14
CA GLY A 116 5.80 -3.47 -8.58
C GLY A 116 7.10 -2.99 -9.22
N CYS A 117 7.79 -2.03 -8.59
CA CYS A 117 9.12 -1.58 -9.06
C CYS A 117 10.14 -2.74 -9.10
N ILE A 118 10.19 -3.56 -8.05
CA ILE A 118 11.09 -4.73 -8.03
C ILE A 118 10.73 -5.69 -9.17
N ARG A 119 9.45 -5.99 -9.36
CA ARG A 119 8.98 -6.86 -10.46
C ARG A 119 9.35 -6.31 -11.83
N MET A 120 9.23 -4.99 -12.05
CA MET A 120 9.64 -4.36 -13.30
C MET A 120 11.15 -4.49 -13.53
N ILE A 121 11.99 -4.26 -12.50
CA ILE A 121 13.44 -4.44 -12.62
C ILE A 121 13.77 -5.89 -12.98
N GLU A 122 13.20 -6.84 -12.28
CA GLU A 122 13.40 -8.28 -12.54
C GLU A 122 12.97 -8.67 -13.98
N SER A 123 11.87 -8.09 -14.48
CA SER A 123 11.36 -8.39 -15.83
C SER A 123 12.30 -7.92 -16.96
N THR A 124 13.21 -7.00 -16.69
CA THR A 124 14.26 -6.59 -17.66
C THR A 124 15.44 -7.56 -17.71
N GLY A 125 15.45 -8.60 -16.88
CA GLY A 125 16.60 -9.50 -16.72
C GLY A 125 17.75 -8.91 -15.90
N THR A 126 17.55 -7.73 -15.28
CA THR A 126 18.58 -7.11 -14.44
C THR A 126 18.73 -7.89 -13.14
N GLU A 127 19.92 -8.40 -12.88
CA GLU A 127 20.28 -8.99 -11.60
C GLU A 127 20.42 -7.88 -10.55
N ILE A 128 19.65 -7.96 -9.47
CA ILE A 128 19.67 -6.97 -8.38
C ILE A 128 20.79 -7.28 -7.39
N ALA A 129 21.09 -8.56 -7.16
CA ALA A 129 22.11 -8.97 -6.21
C ALA A 129 23.48 -8.36 -6.51
N GLY A 130 24.14 -7.83 -5.49
CA GLY A 130 25.44 -7.19 -5.59
C GLY A 130 25.46 -5.81 -6.26
N LYS A 131 24.32 -5.27 -6.69
CA LYS A 131 24.25 -3.93 -7.29
C LYS A 131 24.16 -2.85 -6.22
N ASN A 132 24.64 -1.65 -6.57
CA ASN A 132 24.45 -0.45 -5.79
C ASN A 132 23.15 0.22 -6.25
N ALA A 133 22.23 0.40 -5.32
CA ALA A 133 20.94 1.04 -5.55
C ALA A 133 20.81 2.32 -4.73
N VAL A 134 20.37 3.40 -5.36
CA VAL A 134 20.07 4.67 -4.69
C VAL A 134 18.58 4.92 -4.74
N VAL A 135 17.97 5.07 -3.57
CA VAL A 135 16.55 5.40 -3.41
C VAL A 135 16.43 6.86 -2.99
N ILE A 136 15.84 7.70 -3.85
CA ILE A 136 15.62 9.11 -3.56
C ILE A 136 14.19 9.29 -2.99
N GLY A 137 14.11 9.39 -1.68
CA GLY A 137 12.87 9.48 -0.91
C GLY A 137 12.86 8.52 0.28
N ARG A 138 12.08 8.87 1.31
CA ARG A 138 11.99 8.07 2.55
C ARG A 138 10.58 8.03 3.12
N SER A 139 9.56 8.07 2.27
CA SER A 139 8.18 7.90 2.72
C SER A 139 7.97 6.49 3.28
N ASN A 140 7.04 6.35 4.21
CA ASN A 140 6.70 5.05 4.79
C ASN A 140 6.02 4.12 3.79
N ILE A 141 5.37 4.69 2.77
CA ILE A 141 4.56 3.93 1.81
C ILE A 141 5.31 3.57 0.52
N VAL A 142 6.43 4.25 0.20
CA VAL A 142 7.19 3.99 -1.04
C VAL A 142 8.69 3.90 -0.78
N GLY A 143 9.33 4.97 -0.30
CA GLY A 143 10.81 5.06 -0.27
C GLY A 143 11.46 4.03 0.65
N LYS A 144 11.01 3.94 1.89
CA LYS A 144 11.54 2.94 2.84
C LYS A 144 11.23 1.51 2.38
N PRO A 145 10.00 1.17 1.99
CA PRO A 145 9.71 -0.16 1.47
C PRO A 145 10.53 -0.53 0.23
N ALA A 146 10.72 0.39 -0.72
CA ALA A 146 11.54 0.13 -1.90
C ALA A 146 13.00 -0.22 -1.52
N ALA A 147 13.57 0.54 -0.58
CA ALA A 147 14.91 0.27 -0.09
C ALA A 147 15.02 -1.10 0.61
N LEU A 148 14.04 -1.46 1.43
CA LEU A 148 13.99 -2.75 2.11
C LEU A 148 13.84 -3.92 1.13
N LEU A 149 13.00 -3.77 0.11
CA LEU A 149 12.82 -4.81 -0.91
C LEU A 149 14.07 -4.99 -1.78
N LEU A 150 14.78 -3.91 -2.12
CA LEU A 150 16.08 -3.99 -2.81
C LEU A 150 17.14 -4.67 -1.93
N LEU A 151 17.19 -4.32 -0.65
CA LEU A 151 18.06 -4.98 0.33
C LEU A 151 17.75 -6.47 0.46
N ALA A 152 16.48 -6.84 0.52
CA ALA A 152 16.05 -8.24 0.56
C ALA A 152 16.45 -9.04 -0.71
N LYS A 153 16.69 -8.33 -1.84
CA LYS A 153 17.25 -8.89 -3.07
C LYS A 153 18.78 -8.81 -3.15
N ASN A 154 19.44 -8.59 -2.00
CA ASN A 154 20.90 -8.53 -1.87
C ASN A 154 21.57 -7.33 -2.61
N ALA A 155 20.86 -6.22 -2.79
CA ALA A 155 21.49 -4.99 -3.23
C ALA A 155 22.18 -4.26 -2.07
N THR A 156 23.21 -3.47 -2.37
CA THR A 156 23.71 -2.42 -1.47
C THR A 156 22.87 -1.18 -1.67
N VAL A 157 22.20 -0.68 -0.62
CA VAL A 157 21.19 0.37 -0.76
C VAL A 157 21.60 1.65 -0.03
N THR A 158 21.55 2.76 -0.74
CA THR A 158 21.69 4.12 -0.19
C THR A 158 20.34 4.83 -0.26
N ILE A 159 19.86 5.38 0.86
CA ILE A 159 18.65 6.19 0.91
C ILE A 159 19.01 7.67 0.99
N CYS A 160 18.60 8.44 -0.02
CA CYS A 160 18.75 9.90 -0.06
C CYS A 160 17.39 10.58 0.16
N HIS A 161 17.40 11.78 0.73
CA HIS A 161 16.17 12.52 1.03
C HIS A 161 16.44 14.04 1.10
N SER A 162 15.40 14.84 1.32
CA SER A 162 15.46 16.31 1.34
C SER A 162 16.46 16.92 2.35
N LYS A 163 16.99 16.13 3.27
CA LYS A 163 18.04 16.56 4.22
C LYS A 163 19.43 15.99 3.89
N SER A 164 19.56 15.17 2.84
CA SER A 164 20.85 14.70 2.38
C SER A 164 21.64 15.84 1.79
N LYS A 165 22.96 15.85 2.06
CA LYS A 165 23.89 16.78 1.45
C LYS A 165 24.49 16.14 0.19
N ASN A 166 24.94 16.96 -0.75
CA ASN A 166 25.66 16.51 -1.95
C ASN A 166 24.90 15.50 -2.82
N LEU A 167 23.59 15.73 -3.01
CA LEU A 167 22.76 14.83 -3.83
C LEU A 167 23.14 14.77 -5.31
N LYS A 168 24.02 15.66 -5.78
CA LYS A 168 24.51 15.70 -7.18
C LYS A 168 25.76 14.86 -7.39
N GLU A 169 26.38 14.42 -6.34
CA GLU A 169 27.56 13.53 -6.31
C GLU A 169 27.13 12.07 -6.09
#